data_0844f3fef93819b516867115c2c348a4
#
_entry.id   0844f3fef93819b516867115c2c348a4
#
_cell.length_a   1.000
_cell.length_b   1.000
_cell.length_c   1.000
_cell.angle_alpha   90.00
_cell.angle_beta   90.00
_cell.angle_gamma   90.00
#
_symmetry.space_group_name_H-M   'P 1'
#
loop_
_entity.id
_entity.type
_entity.pdbx_description
1 polymer ?
#
loop_
_entity_poly.entity_id
_entity_poly.type
_entity_poly.pdbx_seq_one_letter_code
_entity_poly.pdbx_strand_id
1 'polypeptide(L)'
;MCQIIGFRIFPDFNLLDLSGPLCVFETANNQLGPDQRYILDICGAHEGEISSSTGAIMRVSSLKGKTFDTLIVVGGKGVDTASRDPDILSALNTRAASRYVSVCTGAFILAAAGK
;
A
#
# COMPACT_ATOMS: atom_id res chain seq x y z
N MET A 1 -20.33 -0.85 8.81
CA MET A 1 -19.64 -0.35 7.62
C MET A 1 -18.18 -0.82 7.64
N CYS A 2 -17.70 -1.34 6.53
CA CYS A 2 -16.34 -1.86 6.45
C CYS A 2 -15.35 -0.76 6.13
N GLN A 3 -14.21 -0.74 6.81
CA GLN A 3 -13.10 0.15 6.45
C GLN A 3 -12.28 -0.48 5.33
N ILE A 4 -11.82 0.37 4.42
CA ILE A 4 -10.97 -0.05 3.30
C ILE A 4 -9.52 0.31 3.63
N ILE A 5 -8.69 -0.72 3.64
CA ILE A 5 -7.25 -0.59 3.92
C ILE A 5 -6.50 -0.87 2.62
N GLY A 6 -5.85 0.15 2.09
CA GLY A 6 -4.98 0.02 0.92
C GLY A 6 -3.55 -0.24 1.34
N PHE A 7 -2.86 -1.08 0.57
CA PHE A 7 -1.43 -1.34 0.74
C PHE A 7 -0.73 -0.92 -0.54
N ARG A 8 0.04 0.15 -0.47
CA ARG A 8 0.75 0.69 -1.62
C ARG A 8 2.12 0.05 -1.72
N ILE A 9 2.34 -0.69 -2.81
CA ILE A 9 3.65 -1.28 -3.10
C ILE A 9 4.22 -0.71 -4.41
N PHE A 10 5.48 -0.98 -4.65
CA PHE A 10 6.27 -0.45 -5.76
C PHE A 10 7.38 -1.47 -6.08
N PRO A 11 8.04 -1.39 -7.25
CA PRO A 11 9.10 -2.35 -7.58
C PRO A 11 10.20 -2.40 -6.52
N ASP A 12 10.65 -3.62 -6.21
CA ASP A 12 11.66 -3.93 -5.19
C ASP A 12 11.22 -3.56 -3.77
N PHE A 13 9.91 -3.64 -3.51
CA PHE A 13 9.38 -3.47 -2.16
C PHE A 13 9.82 -4.63 -1.24
N ASN A 14 9.78 -4.39 0.06
CA ASN A 14 10.06 -5.42 1.05
C ASN A 14 8.81 -6.26 1.28
N LEU A 15 8.91 -7.56 0.97
CA LEU A 15 7.77 -8.47 1.06
C LEU A 15 7.20 -8.56 2.47
N LEU A 16 8.06 -8.58 3.48
CA LEU A 16 7.60 -8.69 4.87
C LEU A 16 6.81 -7.45 5.31
N ASP A 17 7.19 -6.27 4.83
CA ASP A 17 6.47 -5.02 5.13
C ASP A 17 5.03 -5.04 4.61
N LEU A 18 4.77 -5.80 3.55
CA LEU A 18 3.42 -6.03 3.05
C LEU A 18 2.75 -7.18 3.78
N SER A 19 3.39 -8.34 3.80
CA SER A 19 2.77 -9.57 4.29
C SER A 19 2.49 -9.52 5.79
N GLY A 20 3.33 -8.87 6.58
CA GLY A 20 3.13 -8.72 8.01
C GLY A 20 1.80 -8.04 8.34
N PRO A 21 1.63 -6.76 7.98
CA PRO A 21 0.36 -6.06 8.23
C PRO A 21 -0.84 -6.69 7.53
N LEU A 22 -0.65 -7.18 6.29
CA LEU A 22 -1.73 -7.82 5.55
C LEU A 22 -2.28 -9.04 6.32
N CYS A 23 -1.40 -9.88 6.85
CA CYS A 23 -1.79 -11.05 7.63
C CYS A 23 -2.42 -10.66 8.97
N VAL A 24 -2.00 -9.56 9.58
CA VAL A 24 -2.62 -9.06 10.82
C VAL A 24 -4.08 -8.69 10.57
N PHE A 25 -4.37 -7.95 9.49
CA PHE A 25 -5.74 -7.59 9.15
C PHE A 25 -6.57 -8.81 8.77
N GLU A 26 -5.99 -9.77 8.04
CA GLU A 26 -6.67 -11.02 7.72
C GLU A 26 -7.05 -11.78 9.00
N THR A 27 -6.12 -11.88 9.94
CA THR A 27 -6.37 -12.55 11.21
C THR A 27 -7.47 -11.84 11.99
N ALA A 28 -7.45 -10.50 12.02
CA ALA A 28 -8.51 -9.72 12.65
C ALA A 28 -9.86 -10.00 11.99
N ASN A 29 -9.90 -10.06 10.65
CA ASN A 29 -11.13 -10.34 9.91
C ASN A 29 -11.75 -11.69 10.28
N ASN A 30 -10.92 -12.67 10.65
CA ASN A 30 -11.42 -13.98 11.06
C ASN A 30 -12.20 -13.91 12.38
N GLN A 31 -12.04 -12.84 13.16
CA GLN A 31 -12.72 -12.62 14.43
C GLN A 31 -13.91 -11.66 14.31
N LEU A 32 -14.11 -11.04 13.14
CA LEU A 32 -15.11 -10.01 12.94
C LEU A 32 -16.29 -10.54 12.13
N GLY A 33 -17.48 -9.98 12.38
CA GLY A 33 -18.64 -10.22 11.54
C GLY A 33 -18.48 -9.57 10.16
N PRO A 34 -19.27 -10.03 9.15
CA PRO A 34 -19.13 -9.54 7.78
C PRO A 34 -19.23 -8.01 7.64
N ASP A 35 -20.05 -7.37 8.47
CA ASP A 35 -20.26 -5.91 8.41
C ASP A 35 -19.12 -5.10 9.05
N GLN A 36 -18.20 -5.76 9.73
CA GLN A 36 -17.12 -5.12 10.48
C GLN A 36 -15.73 -5.47 9.92
N ARG A 37 -15.67 -6.31 8.90
CA ARG A 37 -14.40 -6.73 8.32
C ARG A 37 -13.74 -5.60 7.56
N TYR A 38 -12.41 -5.62 7.57
CA TYR A 38 -11.60 -4.74 6.74
C TYR A 38 -11.62 -5.26 5.30
N ILE A 39 -11.75 -4.35 4.34
CA ILE A 39 -11.55 -4.64 2.92
C ILE A 39 -10.09 -4.34 2.62
N LEU A 40 -9.36 -5.35 2.17
CA LEU A 40 -7.90 -5.24 1.95
C LEU A 40 -7.64 -5.13 0.44
N ASP A 41 -6.88 -4.12 0.04
CA ASP A 41 -6.60 -3.86 -1.37
C ASP A 41 -5.12 -3.59 -1.56
N ILE A 42 -4.44 -4.43 -2.34
CA ILE A 42 -3.02 -4.26 -2.66
C ILE A 42 -2.94 -3.47 -3.95
N CYS A 43 -2.29 -2.31 -3.91
CA CYS A 43 -2.32 -1.32 -4.98
C CYS A 43 -0.93 -0.97 -5.48
N GLY A 44 -0.85 -0.69 -6.78
CA GLY A 44 0.28 -0.08 -7.45
C GLY A 44 -0.12 1.21 -8.16
N ALA A 45 0.84 1.89 -8.79
CA ALA A 45 0.54 3.05 -9.62
C ALA A 45 -0.36 2.67 -10.79
N HIS A 46 -0.16 1.48 -11.34
CA HIS A 46 -0.93 0.90 -12.43
C HIS A 46 -1.34 -0.52 -12.08
N GLU A 47 -2.43 -0.98 -12.66
CA GLU A 47 -2.83 -2.38 -12.57
C GLU A 47 -1.76 -3.27 -13.18
N GLY A 48 -1.51 -4.44 -12.60
CA GLY A 48 -0.56 -5.40 -13.12
C GLY A 48 0.15 -6.18 -12.03
N GLU A 49 1.44 -6.43 -12.26
CA GLU A 49 2.28 -7.21 -11.35
C GLU A 49 3.47 -6.38 -10.90
N ILE A 50 3.82 -6.51 -9.63
CA ILE A 50 4.96 -5.84 -9.03
C ILE A 50 5.80 -6.88 -8.30
N SER A 51 7.10 -6.91 -8.59
CA SER A 51 8.05 -7.81 -7.93
C SER A 51 8.63 -7.17 -6.68
N SER A 52 8.67 -7.95 -5.60
CA SER A 52 9.44 -7.59 -4.41
C SER A 52 10.94 -7.78 -4.65
N SER A 53 11.76 -7.31 -3.72
CA SER A 53 13.21 -7.52 -3.79
C SER A 53 13.61 -8.99 -3.62
N THR A 54 12.70 -9.85 -3.17
CA THR A 54 12.93 -11.30 -3.09
C THR A 54 12.62 -12.04 -4.39
N GLY A 55 11.97 -11.35 -5.35
CA GLY A 55 11.47 -11.97 -6.57
C GLY A 55 10.01 -12.45 -6.47
N ALA A 56 9.38 -12.37 -5.30
CA ALA A 56 7.96 -12.67 -5.17
C ALA A 56 7.14 -11.62 -5.93
N ILE A 57 6.20 -12.09 -6.75
CA ILE A 57 5.38 -11.24 -7.61
C ILE A 57 3.99 -11.10 -6.99
N MET A 58 3.52 -9.87 -6.86
CA MET A 58 2.18 -9.57 -6.36
C MET A 58 1.34 -8.97 -7.48
N ARG A 59 0.11 -9.44 -7.61
CA ARG A 59 -0.88 -8.80 -8.47
C ARG A 59 -1.48 -7.62 -7.74
N VAL A 60 -1.55 -6.48 -8.42
CA VAL A 60 -2.04 -5.23 -7.83
C VAL A 60 -3.14 -4.61 -8.67
N SER A 61 -4.02 -3.88 -8.01
CA SER A 61 -4.96 -2.97 -8.66
C SER A 61 -4.35 -1.57 -8.74
N SER A 62 -4.89 -0.74 -9.65
CA SER A 62 -4.45 0.65 -9.75
C SER A 62 -4.99 1.47 -8.57
N LEU A 63 -4.14 2.33 -8.01
CA LEU A 63 -4.53 3.29 -6.98
C LEU A 63 -5.44 4.39 -7.55
N LYS A 64 -5.38 4.65 -8.85
CA LYS A 64 -6.08 5.76 -9.50
C LYS A 64 -7.59 5.68 -9.28
N GLY A 65 -8.17 6.81 -8.89
CA GLY A 65 -9.61 6.92 -8.69
C GLY A 65 -10.15 6.22 -7.45
N LYS A 66 -9.30 5.66 -6.61
CA LYS A 66 -9.70 4.98 -5.38
C LYS A 66 -9.49 5.88 -4.16
N THR A 67 -10.34 5.67 -3.16
CA THR A 67 -10.20 6.29 -1.85
C THR A 67 -10.18 5.19 -0.80
N PHE A 68 -9.39 5.40 0.26
CA PHE A 68 -9.21 4.45 1.34
C PHE A 68 -9.46 5.13 2.68
N ASP A 69 -9.89 4.38 3.67
CA ASP A 69 -9.89 4.87 5.05
C ASP A 69 -8.44 4.99 5.55
N THR A 70 -7.63 3.99 5.25
CA THR A 70 -6.20 4.00 5.58
C THR A 70 -5.41 3.51 4.37
N LEU A 71 -4.34 4.21 4.03
CA LEU A 71 -3.39 3.78 3.01
C LEU A 71 -2.03 3.54 3.67
N ILE A 72 -1.56 2.32 3.58
CA ILE A 72 -0.28 1.88 4.16
C ILE A 72 0.75 1.81 3.04
N VAL A 73 1.82 2.57 3.16
CA VAL A 73 2.93 2.58 2.21
C VAL A 73 4.08 1.77 2.80
N VAL A 74 4.46 0.71 2.12
CA VAL A 74 5.53 -0.19 2.57
C VAL A 74 6.91 0.38 2.22
N GLY A 75 7.95 -0.20 2.80
CA GLY A 75 9.34 0.16 2.50
C GLY A 75 10.02 -0.86 1.59
N GLY A 76 11.32 -0.75 1.49
CA GLY A 76 12.14 -1.70 0.75
C GLY A 76 13.26 -1.02 -0.04
N LYS A 77 14.03 -1.84 -0.74
CA LYS A 77 15.18 -1.38 -1.53
C LYS A 77 14.79 -0.40 -2.64
N GLY A 78 13.57 -0.50 -3.15
CA GLY A 78 13.07 0.37 -4.22
C GLY A 78 12.61 1.76 -3.77
N VAL A 79 12.68 2.07 -2.48
CA VAL A 79 12.19 3.35 -1.93
C VAL A 79 12.85 4.55 -2.59
N ASP A 80 14.14 4.49 -2.82
CA ASP A 80 14.87 5.61 -3.39
C ASP A 80 14.37 5.95 -4.81
N THR A 81 14.21 4.93 -5.64
CA THR A 81 13.64 5.08 -6.99
C THR A 81 12.17 5.51 -6.93
N ALA A 82 11.38 4.88 -6.06
CA ALA A 82 9.96 5.18 -5.90
C ALA A 82 9.73 6.63 -5.45
N SER A 83 10.59 7.15 -4.59
CA SER A 83 10.50 8.52 -4.06
C SER A 83 10.76 9.58 -5.14
N ARG A 84 11.28 9.19 -6.29
CA ARG A 84 11.57 10.07 -7.42
C ARG A 84 10.67 9.82 -8.62
N ASP A 85 9.80 8.81 -8.55
CA ASP A 85 8.93 8.44 -9.67
C ASP A 85 7.67 9.31 -9.67
N PRO A 86 7.48 10.17 -10.70
CA PRO A 86 6.30 11.04 -10.76
C PRO A 86 4.98 10.28 -10.76
N ASP A 87 4.92 9.09 -11.38
CA ASP A 87 3.69 8.30 -11.42
C ASP A 87 3.32 7.80 -10.02
N ILE A 88 4.32 7.40 -9.24
CA ILE A 88 4.10 6.95 -7.87
C ILE A 88 3.67 8.12 -6.98
N LEU A 89 4.35 9.24 -7.09
CA LEU A 89 4.07 10.41 -6.25
C LEU A 89 2.75 11.08 -6.61
N SER A 90 2.42 11.18 -7.91
CA SER A 90 1.17 11.83 -8.33
C SER A 90 -0.06 11.06 -7.85
N ALA A 91 0.02 9.75 -7.79
CA ALA A 91 -1.07 8.93 -7.27
C ALA A 91 -1.34 9.20 -5.78
N LEU A 92 -0.31 9.64 -5.02
CA LEU A 92 -0.42 9.99 -3.62
C LEU A 92 -0.76 11.46 -3.39
N ASN A 93 -0.58 12.33 -4.39
CA ASN A 93 -0.84 13.76 -4.26
C ASN A 93 -2.33 14.09 -4.22
N THR A 94 -3.18 13.25 -4.76
CA THR A 94 -4.63 13.37 -4.60
C THR A 94 -5.02 12.88 -3.20
N ARG A 95 -6.17 13.33 -2.72
CA ARG A 95 -6.65 12.91 -1.40
C ARG A 95 -7.14 11.46 -1.48
N ALA A 96 -6.19 10.52 -1.49
CA ALA A 96 -6.46 9.12 -1.68
C ALA A 96 -6.91 8.41 -0.40
N ALA A 97 -6.60 8.98 0.77
CA ALA A 97 -6.92 8.34 2.04
C ALA A 97 -7.23 9.36 3.13
N SER A 98 -8.04 8.95 4.11
CA SER A 98 -8.27 9.74 5.33
C SER A 98 -7.06 9.65 6.27
N ARG A 99 -6.31 8.55 6.19
CA ARG A 99 -5.17 8.28 7.05
C ARG A 99 -4.06 7.65 6.24
N TYR A 100 -2.85 8.16 6.41
CA TYR A 100 -1.64 7.61 5.77
C TYR A 100 -0.75 6.98 6.84
N VAL A 101 -0.27 5.77 6.55
CA VAL A 101 0.61 5.01 7.43
C VAL A 101 1.82 4.57 6.61
N SER A 102 3.01 4.65 7.18
CA SER A 102 4.21 4.10 6.58
C SER A 102 4.72 2.92 7.39
N VAL A 103 5.27 1.95 6.69
CA VAL A 103 6.01 0.85 7.29
C VAL A 103 7.47 1.03 6.87
N CYS A 104 8.39 1.01 7.85
CA CYS A 104 9.82 1.12 7.59
C CYS A 104 10.14 2.35 6.72
N THR A 105 10.92 2.18 5.65
CA THR A 105 11.35 3.27 4.77
C THR A 105 10.26 3.83 3.87
N GLY A 106 9.06 3.27 3.90
CA GLY A 106 7.89 3.85 3.22
C GLY A 106 7.61 5.31 3.62
N ALA A 107 8.09 5.72 4.79
CA ALA A 107 7.99 7.10 5.26
C ALA A 107 8.63 8.11 4.28
N PHE A 108 9.70 7.71 3.58
CA PHE A 108 10.36 8.58 2.62
C PHE A 108 9.48 8.86 1.39
N ILE A 109 8.68 7.88 0.97
CA ILE A 109 7.74 8.06 -0.14
C ILE A 109 6.64 9.04 0.27
N LEU A 110 6.08 8.88 1.47
CA LEU A 110 5.07 9.81 1.98
C LEU A 110 5.62 11.22 2.11
N ALA A 111 6.85 11.37 2.61
CA ALA A 111 7.51 12.67 2.71
C ALA A 111 7.69 13.31 1.34
N ALA A 112 8.13 12.55 0.34
CA ALA A 112 8.30 13.03 -1.02
C ALA A 112 6.97 13.46 -1.66
N ALA A 113 5.85 12.84 -1.27
CA ALA A 113 4.51 13.18 -1.72
C ALA A 113 3.87 14.32 -0.91
N GLY A 114 4.55 14.86 0.10
CA GLY A 114 4.05 15.95 0.94
C GLY A 114 3.04 15.50 2.00
N LYS A 115 3.12 14.24 2.40
CA LYS A 115 2.20 13.67 3.42
C LYS A 115 2.81 13.59 4.85
#